data_f8bb0608cb3a417110ec7977e903dc29
#
_entry.id   f8bb0608cb3a417110ec7977e903dc29
#
_cell.length_a   1.000
_cell.length_b   1.000
_cell.length_c   1.000
_cell.angle_alpha   90.00
_cell.angle_beta   90.00
_cell.angle_gamma   90.00
#
_symmetry.space_group_name_H-M   'P 1'
#
loop_
_entity.id
_entity.type
_entity.pdbx_description
1 polymer ?
#
loop_
_entity_poly.entity_id
_entity_poly.type
_entity_poly.pdbx_seq_one_letter_code
_entity_poly.pdbx_strand_id
1 'polypeptide(L)'
;MLYVARSSSVKSTVSSSQSAKFGTFQMNYLFVFMLAMFSDWLQGPYVYELYVSYGFSQSEIAELFVCGFASSMIVGTFVGGLADKLGRKVMCIMYCICYVIACCTKMVPEYWTLMLGRFLSGVSTSLLFSVFESWMVCEHFKLGFDSTLLNDTFAYATFGNGLIAVVAGLIANSAAEMYGFVAPFVVAILPLTVVAATVTMSWQENYGNQQQNMLSSLIKGFDLVRNDARIAALGLGQSCFEGAMYTFVFMWTPALKSVSETQAEATGTAPLGETTSSYLGLIFAVFMVCVMIGSSCFKLFSIRREILYKIPLYMHATAFFSMAMVTIFLEQKTIVYTMFLLFECTVGVFYPSYGVIKSEKIPEDIRSAVMNIFRIPLNAFVVVLLLKIKFLSSRSVFFICTLAHGTAFLCYLYFYSSSRTADKVISIELQAKTTDNEQDHLMVSKDSSV
;
A
#
# COMPACT_ATOMS: atom_id res chain seq x y z
N MET A 1 16.48 -17.32 -12.08
CA MET A 1 17.73 -17.40 -12.85
C MET A 1 17.66 -16.76 -14.25
N LEU A 2 16.51 -16.69 -14.93
CA LEU A 2 16.37 -16.10 -16.29
C LEU A 2 16.36 -14.55 -16.35
N TYR A 3 16.31 -13.84 -15.25
CA TYR A 3 16.29 -12.38 -15.22
C TYR A 3 17.69 -11.73 -15.17
N VAL A 4 18.70 -12.49 -14.77
CA VAL A 4 20.10 -12.02 -14.73
C VAL A 4 20.71 -11.92 -16.14
N ALA A 5 20.21 -12.68 -17.11
CA ALA A 5 20.77 -12.73 -18.45
C ALA A 5 20.35 -11.57 -19.39
N ARG A 6 19.28 -10.82 -19.07
CA ARG A 6 18.81 -9.70 -19.92
C ARG A 6 19.38 -8.33 -19.52
N SER A 7 19.97 -8.23 -18.33
CA SER A 7 20.64 -7.02 -17.82
C SER A 7 22.04 -6.80 -18.42
N SER A 8 22.60 -7.77 -19.10
CA SER A 8 23.98 -7.70 -19.58
C SER A 8 24.18 -6.98 -20.91
N SER A 9 23.11 -6.67 -21.67
CA SER A 9 23.25 -6.03 -22.99
C SER A 9 23.17 -4.49 -22.99
N VAL A 10 22.76 -3.85 -21.88
CA VAL A 10 22.70 -2.37 -21.74
C VAL A 10 23.92 -1.83 -20.97
N LYS A 11 24.75 -2.69 -20.41
CA LYS A 11 25.91 -2.31 -19.57
C LYS A 11 27.12 -1.74 -20.31
N SER A 12 27.07 -1.52 -21.62
CA SER A 12 28.27 -1.19 -22.41
C SER A 12 28.61 0.30 -22.55
N THR A 13 27.94 1.24 -21.87
CA THR A 13 28.26 2.68 -22.01
C THR A 13 28.45 3.46 -20.71
N VAL A 14 28.21 2.85 -19.54
CA VAL A 14 28.46 3.51 -18.24
C VAL A 14 29.92 3.28 -17.83
N SER A 15 30.67 4.35 -17.56
CA SER A 15 32.05 4.23 -17.07
C SER A 15 32.08 3.41 -15.76
N SER A 16 33.08 2.56 -15.55
CA SER A 16 33.21 1.73 -14.33
C SER A 16 33.12 2.54 -13.02
N SER A 17 33.59 3.77 -13.04
CA SER A 17 33.50 4.73 -11.92
C SER A 17 32.05 5.16 -11.64
N GLN A 18 31.24 5.39 -12.65
CA GLN A 18 29.83 5.80 -12.48
C GLN A 18 28.96 4.65 -11.99
N SER A 19 29.25 3.41 -12.44
CA SER A 19 28.60 2.20 -11.96
C SER A 19 28.89 1.95 -10.47
N ALA A 20 30.13 2.15 -10.03
CA ALA A 20 30.50 1.99 -8.62
C ALA A 20 29.82 3.07 -7.72
N LYS A 21 29.77 4.32 -8.17
CA LYS A 21 29.06 5.41 -7.47
C LYS A 21 27.57 5.12 -7.33
N PHE A 22 26.93 4.66 -8.40
CA PHE A 22 25.50 4.26 -8.37
C PHE A 22 25.28 3.10 -7.39
N GLY A 23 26.12 2.06 -7.43
CA GLY A 23 25.98 0.92 -6.51
C GLY A 23 26.08 1.34 -5.04
N THR A 24 26.99 2.25 -4.69
CA THR A 24 27.11 2.80 -3.34
C THR A 24 25.87 3.61 -2.93
N PHE A 25 25.37 4.46 -3.80
CA PHE A 25 24.16 5.23 -3.57
C PHE A 25 22.94 4.33 -3.38
N GLN A 26 22.72 3.38 -4.28
CA GLN A 26 21.59 2.43 -4.25
C GLN A 26 21.63 1.58 -2.95
N MET A 27 22.80 1.06 -2.59
CA MET A 27 22.95 0.24 -1.39
C MET A 27 22.69 1.05 -0.11
N ASN A 28 23.17 2.30 -0.03
CA ASN A 28 22.90 3.20 1.10
C ASN A 28 21.39 3.48 1.24
N TYR A 29 20.71 3.80 0.14
CA TYR A 29 19.26 4.03 0.15
C TYR A 29 18.50 2.77 0.57
N LEU A 30 18.78 1.63 -0.06
CA LEU A 30 18.10 0.38 0.24
C LEU A 30 18.32 -0.06 1.69
N PHE A 31 19.51 0.09 2.24
CA PHE A 31 19.79 -0.21 3.64
C PHE A 31 18.91 0.63 4.59
N VAL A 32 18.86 1.94 4.39
CA VAL A 32 18.03 2.86 5.18
C VAL A 32 16.56 2.53 5.04
N PHE A 33 16.07 2.36 3.80
CA PHE A 33 14.67 2.07 3.51
C PHE A 33 14.22 0.73 4.10
N MET A 34 15.04 -0.32 3.98
CA MET A 34 14.73 -1.65 4.53
C MET A 34 14.66 -1.63 6.06
N LEU A 35 15.55 -0.90 6.74
CA LEU A 35 15.48 -0.76 8.20
C LEU A 35 14.26 0.05 8.66
N ALA A 36 13.90 1.09 7.91
CA ALA A 36 12.69 1.87 8.20
C ALA A 36 11.44 1.02 8.03
N MET A 37 11.34 0.24 6.93
CA MET A 37 10.25 -0.71 6.71
C MET A 37 10.23 -1.83 7.75
N PHE A 38 11.38 -2.37 8.13
CA PHE A 38 11.47 -3.38 9.19
C PHE A 38 10.87 -2.89 10.51
N SER A 39 11.18 -1.65 10.89
CA SER A 39 10.64 -1.05 12.11
C SER A 39 9.13 -0.86 12.07
N ASP A 40 8.57 -0.58 10.90
CA ASP A 40 7.12 -0.43 10.69
C ASP A 40 6.43 -1.80 10.78
N TRP A 41 6.93 -2.79 10.05
CA TRP A 41 6.36 -4.14 10.01
C TRP A 41 6.43 -4.90 11.34
N LEU A 42 7.44 -4.65 12.19
CA LEU A 42 7.54 -5.26 13.53
C LEU A 42 6.30 -4.99 14.41
N GLN A 43 5.67 -3.84 14.24
CA GLN A 43 4.57 -3.39 15.09
C GLN A 43 3.21 -3.96 14.64
N GLY A 44 3.07 -4.25 13.33
CA GLY A 44 1.79 -4.63 12.72
C GLY A 44 1.03 -5.75 13.41
N PRO A 45 1.65 -6.92 13.65
CA PRO A 45 0.97 -8.11 14.19
C PRO A 45 0.40 -7.92 15.60
N TYR A 46 1.06 -7.12 16.43
CA TYR A 46 0.81 -7.08 17.86
C TYR A 46 0.13 -5.82 18.38
N VAL A 47 -0.13 -4.82 17.53
CA VAL A 47 -0.72 -3.54 17.99
C VAL A 47 -2.13 -3.70 18.57
N TYR A 48 -2.96 -4.56 17.98
CA TYR A 48 -4.30 -4.85 18.51
C TYR A 48 -4.21 -5.61 19.83
N GLU A 49 -3.41 -6.67 19.87
CA GLU A 49 -3.26 -7.55 21.02
C GLU A 49 -2.63 -6.85 22.21
N LEU A 50 -1.68 -5.93 21.99
CA LEU A 50 -1.14 -5.08 23.04
C LEU A 50 -2.22 -4.29 23.75
N TYR A 51 -3.14 -3.67 22.99
CA TYR A 51 -4.22 -2.89 23.59
C TYR A 51 -5.22 -3.77 24.33
N VAL A 52 -5.51 -4.97 23.82
CA VAL A 52 -6.32 -5.97 24.53
C VAL A 52 -5.67 -6.35 25.87
N SER A 53 -4.34 -6.60 25.87
CA SER A 53 -3.60 -6.96 27.09
C SER A 53 -3.57 -5.85 28.14
N TYR A 54 -3.75 -4.61 27.71
CA TYR A 54 -3.92 -3.45 28.61
C TYR A 54 -5.35 -3.27 29.13
N GLY A 55 -6.28 -4.12 28.71
CA GLY A 55 -7.67 -4.13 29.18
C GLY A 55 -8.59 -3.18 28.41
N PHE A 56 -8.17 -2.61 27.30
CA PHE A 56 -9.02 -1.76 26.48
C PHE A 56 -10.09 -2.56 25.74
N SER A 57 -11.30 -2.01 25.71
CA SER A 57 -12.41 -2.56 24.94
C SER A 57 -12.17 -2.43 23.42
N GLN A 58 -12.86 -3.25 22.64
CA GLN A 58 -12.78 -3.18 21.17
C GLN A 58 -13.12 -1.78 20.62
N SER A 59 -14.02 -1.04 21.29
CA SER A 59 -14.38 0.32 20.91
C SER A 59 -13.23 1.30 21.13
N GLU A 60 -12.56 1.25 22.28
CA GLU A 60 -11.41 2.11 22.58
C GLU A 60 -10.23 1.80 21.64
N ILE A 61 -10.01 0.52 21.34
CA ILE A 61 -9.01 0.11 20.37
C ILE A 61 -9.35 0.66 18.97
N ALA A 62 -10.61 0.60 18.57
CA ALA A 62 -11.05 1.17 17.28
C ALA A 62 -10.81 2.68 17.21
N GLU A 63 -11.07 3.42 18.30
CA GLU A 63 -10.79 4.88 18.38
C GLU A 63 -9.29 5.17 18.22
N LEU A 64 -8.43 4.37 18.84
CA LEU A 64 -6.97 4.44 18.67
C LEU A 64 -6.56 4.21 17.21
N PHE A 65 -7.16 3.21 16.54
CA PHE A 65 -6.90 2.96 15.10
C PHE A 65 -7.40 4.10 14.22
N VAL A 66 -8.59 4.63 14.50
CA VAL A 66 -9.14 5.81 13.79
C VAL A 66 -8.19 7.00 13.92
N CYS A 67 -7.65 7.28 15.12
CA CYS A 67 -6.67 8.34 15.31
C CYS A 67 -5.44 8.16 14.41
N GLY A 68 -4.89 6.93 14.33
CA GLY A 68 -3.76 6.62 13.46
C GLY A 68 -4.08 6.79 11.97
N PHE A 69 -5.23 6.32 11.51
CA PHE A 69 -5.64 6.48 10.10
C PHE A 69 -5.96 7.94 9.76
N ALA A 70 -6.67 8.65 10.64
CA ALA A 70 -7.01 10.06 10.44
C ALA A 70 -5.76 10.96 10.41
N SER A 71 -4.80 10.75 11.31
CA SER A 71 -3.55 11.50 11.33
C SER A 71 -2.71 11.23 10.08
N SER A 72 -2.64 9.96 9.64
CA SER A 72 -1.96 9.60 8.39
C SER A 72 -2.63 10.25 7.17
N MET A 73 -3.95 10.29 7.12
CA MET A 73 -4.69 10.94 6.05
C MET A 73 -4.41 12.45 5.99
N ILE A 74 -4.56 13.14 7.13
CA ILE A 74 -4.38 14.60 7.20
C ILE A 74 -2.94 14.97 6.84
N VAL A 75 -1.97 14.36 7.51
CA VAL A 75 -0.55 14.65 7.29
C VAL A 75 -0.12 14.22 5.89
N GLY A 76 -0.56 13.04 5.42
CA GLY A 76 -0.23 12.53 4.09
C GLY A 76 -0.67 13.45 2.94
N THR A 77 -1.72 14.25 3.15
CA THR A 77 -2.15 15.25 2.17
C THR A 77 -1.13 16.39 2.01
N PHE A 78 -0.42 16.75 3.07
CA PHE A 78 0.49 17.90 3.10
C PHE A 78 1.98 17.52 3.11
N VAL A 79 2.30 16.27 3.42
CA VAL A 79 3.67 15.82 3.70
C VAL A 79 4.61 16.04 2.51
N GLY A 80 4.15 15.84 1.27
CA GLY A 80 4.96 16.08 0.08
C GLY A 80 5.38 17.55 -0.06
N GLY A 81 4.43 18.46 0.02
CA GLY A 81 4.72 19.90 -0.04
C GLY A 81 5.53 20.42 1.14
N LEU A 82 5.35 19.80 2.32
CA LEU A 82 6.14 20.12 3.51
C LEU A 82 7.58 19.64 3.36
N ALA A 83 7.80 18.44 2.84
CA ALA A 83 9.11 17.88 2.56
C ALA A 83 9.87 18.68 1.49
N ASP A 84 9.17 19.19 0.48
CA ASP A 84 9.76 20.01 -0.57
C ASP A 84 10.25 21.38 -0.04
N LYS A 85 9.62 21.89 1.01
CA LYS A 85 9.98 23.18 1.64
C LYS A 85 10.98 23.04 2.78
N LEU A 86 10.78 22.09 3.69
CA LEU A 86 11.60 21.92 4.91
C LEU A 86 12.86 21.11 4.66
N GLY A 87 12.90 20.34 3.56
CA GLY A 87 13.97 19.42 3.24
C GLY A 87 13.58 17.96 3.51
N ARG A 88 13.87 17.11 2.53
CA ARG A 88 13.48 15.70 2.57
C ARG A 88 14.29 14.87 3.55
N LYS A 89 15.60 15.19 3.74
CA LYS A 89 16.43 14.58 4.79
C LYS A 89 15.90 14.88 6.18
N VAL A 90 15.55 16.14 6.46
CA VAL A 90 14.97 16.55 7.75
C VAL A 90 13.67 15.80 8.00
N MET A 91 12.83 15.64 7.00
CA MET A 91 11.56 14.90 7.14
C MET A 91 11.77 13.40 7.36
N CYS A 92 12.83 12.77 6.81
CA CYS A 92 13.21 11.39 7.14
C CYS A 92 13.68 11.27 8.60
N ILE A 93 14.38 12.25 9.13
CA ILE A 93 14.77 12.28 10.56
C ILE A 93 13.53 12.47 11.44
N MET A 94 12.60 13.36 11.06
CA MET A 94 11.30 13.54 11.76
C MET A 94 10.48 12.25 11.82
N TYR A 95 10.50 11.43 10.74
CA TYR A 95 9.93 10.09 10.77
C TYR A 95 10.49 9.27 11.92
N CYS A 96 11.82 9.18 12.04
CA CYS A 96 12.46 8.40 13.08
C CYS A 96 12.11 8.91 14.50
N ILE A 97 12.14 10.23 14.71
CA ILE A 97 11.81 10.84 15.99
C ILE A 97 10.37 10.54 16.41
N CYS A 98 9.42 10.83 15.50
CA CYS A 98 8.00 10.58 15.77
C CYS A 98 7.73 9.10 16.05
N TYR A 99 8.39 8.21 15.29
CA TYR A 99 8.13 6.78 15.45
C TYR A 99 8.78 6.19 16.71
N VAL A 100 9.96 6.63 17.09
CA VAL A 100 10.59 6.27 18.40
C VAL A 100 9.68 6.71 19.54
N ILE A 101 9.21 7.95 19.53
CA ILE A 101 8.27 8.43 20.56
C ILE A 101 6.99 7.57 20.57
N ALA A 102 6.44 7.26 19.41
CA ALA A 102 5.28 6.40 19.28
C ALA A 102 5.53 4.98 19.85
N CYS A 103 6.71 4.40 19.65
CA CYS A 103 7.11 3.13 20.27
C CYS A 103 7.21 3.25 21.80
N CYS A 104 7.79 4.32 22.30
CA CYS A 104 7.89 4.57 23.75
C CYS A 104 6.52 4.70 24.41
N THR A 105 5.54 5.33 23.76
CA THR A 105 4.17 5.44 24.31
C THR A 105 3.51 4.08 24.53
N LYS A 106 3.91 3.04 23.75
CA LYS A 106 3.37 1.67 23.89
C LYS A 106 3.77 0.99 25.21
N MET A 107 4.78 1.52 25.92
CA MET A 107 5.20 0.99 27.21
C MET A 107 4.29 1.45 28.36
N VAL A 108 3.39 2.42 28.12
CA VAL A 108 2.53 3.02 29.14
C VAL A 108 1.09 2.63 28.85
N PRO A 109 0.41 1.85 29.71
CA PRO A 109 -0.98 1.40 29.51
C PRO A 109 -2.00 2.51 29.88
N GLU A 110 -1.84 3.70 29.30
CA GLU A 110 -2.71 4.84 29.54
C GLU A 110 -3.29 5.32 28.20
N TYR A 111 -4.61 5.50 28.14
CA TYR A 111 -5.36 5.75 26.91
C TYR A 111 -4.87 6.95 26.12
N TRP A 112 -4.69 8.11 26.78
CA TRP A 112 -4.28 9.34 26.10
C TRP A 112 -2.82 9.31 25.63
N THR A 113 -1.94 8.63 26.37
CA THR A 113 -0.56 8.37 25.96
C THR A 113 -0.53 7.50 24.71
N LEU A 114 -1.35 6.46 24.67
CA LEU A 114 -1.50 5.59 23.49
C LEU A 114 -2.14 6.32 22.31
N MET A 115 -3.09 7.24 22.56
CA MET A 115 -3.71 8.10 21.55
C MET A 115 -2.66 9.02 20.90
N LEU A 116 -1.80 9.66 21.70
CA LEU A 116 -0.66 10.43 21.21
C LEU A 116 0.28 9.55 20.35
N GLY A 117 0.58 8.34 20.83
CA GLY A 117 1.39 7.38 20.10
C GLY A 117 0.76 6.97 18.77
N ARG A 118 -0.55 6.82 18.70
CA ARG A 118 -1.27 6.52 17.46
C ARG A 118 -1.26 7.68 16.48
N PHE A 119 -1.43 8.91 17.00
CA PHE A 119 -1.28 10.11 16.19
C PHE A 119 0.12 10.19 15.55
N LEU A 120 1.17 10.03 16.35
CA LEU A 120 2.56 10.06 15.87
C LEU A 120 2.88 8.90 14.91
N SER A 121 2.33 7.70 15.15
CA SER A 121 2.47 6.58 14.21
C SER A 121 1.85 6.91 12.84
N GLY A 122 0.67 7.52 12.81
CA GLY A 122 0.03 7.93 11.56
C GLY A 122 0.83 8.99 10.80
N VAL A 123 1.41 9.97 11.51
CA VAL A 123 2.37 10.94 10.94
C VAL A 123 3.57 10.20 10.34
N SER A 124 4.16 9.27 11.09
CA SER A 124 5.32 8.48 10.66
C SER A 124 5.02 7.64 9.44
N THR A 125 3.86 6.96 9.39
CA THR A 125 3.44 6.18 8.21
C THR A 125 3.37 7.07 6.95
N SER A 126 2.83 8.29 7.07
CA SER A 126 2.77 9.22 5.93
C SER A 126 4.16 9.65 5.47
N LEU A 127 5.08 9.89 6.39
CA LEU A 127 6.48 10.22 6.09
C LEU A 127 7.19 9.05 5.44
N LEU A 128 7.04 7.82 5.96
CA LEU A 128 7.68 6.61 5.43
C LEU A 128 7.35 6.37 3.95
N PHE A 129 6.09 6.43 3.61
CA PHE A 129 5.62 6.14 2.25
C PHE A 129 5.69 7.33 1.28
N SER A 130 6.32 8.43 1.67
CA SER A 130 6.45 9.62 0.83
C SER A 130 7.88 10.14 0.74
N VAL A 131 8.51 10.47 1.89
CA VAL A 131 9.72 11.28 1.85
C VAL A 131 11.00 10.51 1.51
N PHE A 132 11.08 9.23 1.87
CA PHE A 132 12.22 8.37 1.55
C PHE A 132 12.36 8.18 0.03
N GLU A 133 11.25 7.87 -0.62
CA GLU A 133 11.21 7.74 -2.08
C GLU A 133 11.50 9.07 -2.77
N SER A 134 10.87 10.15 -2.31
CA SER A 134 11.07 11.49 -2.88
C SER A 134 12.53 11.96 -2.74
N TRP A 135 13.17 11.66 -1.61
CA TRP A 135 14.60 11.94 -1.43
C TRP A 135 15.46 11.16 -2.44
N MET A 136 15.21 9.88 -2.57
CA MET A 136 15.96 8.97 -3.46
C MET A 136 15.84 9.40 -4.92
N VAL A 137 14.64 9.69 -5.39
CA VAL A 137 14.40 10.11 -6.78
C VAL A 137 15.13 11.43 -7.08
N CYS A 138 15.04 12.41 -6.17
CA CYS A 138 15.71 13.71 -6.34
C CYS A 138 17.23 13.55 -6.38
N GLU A 139 17.82 12.80 -5.44
CA GLU A 139 19.27 12.60 -5.36
C GLU A 139 19.78 11.78 -6.55
N HIS A 140 19.01 10.79 -7.03
CA HIS A 140 19.30 10.01 -8.22
C HIS A 140 19.55 10.91 -9.45
N PHE A 141 18.61 11.81 -9.73
CA PHE A 141 18.73 12.73 -10.87
C PHE A 141 19.78 13.82 -10.63
N LYS A 142 19.94 14.31 -9.42
CA LYS A 142 20.99 15.29 -9.05
C LYS A 142 22.39 14.73 -9.26
N LEU A 143 22.60 13.43 -9.01
CA LEU A 143 23.85 12.75 -9.28
C LEU A 143 24.07 12.35 -10.74
N GLY A 144 23.10 12.62 -11.61
CA GLY A 144 23.16 12.38 -13.05
C GLY A 144 23.08 10.91 -13.45
N PHE A 145 22.40 10.07 -12.63
CA PHE A 145 22.18 8.67 -12.97
C PHE A 145 21.05 8.51 -14.00
N ASP A 146 21.16 7.46 -14.82
CA ASP A 146 20.18 7.17 -15.86
C ASP A 146 18.84 6.70 -15.26
N SER A 147 17.72 7.13 -15.87
CA SER A 147 16.37 6.78 -15.42
C SER A 147 16.08 5.27 -15.42
N THR A 148 16.76 4.48 -16.26
CA THR A 148 16.61 3.02 -16.26
C THR A 148 17.09 2.37 -14.97
N LEU A 149 18.15 2.92 -14.35
CA LEU A 149 18.69 2.46 -13.06
C LEU A 149 17.76 2.76 -11.88
N LEU A 150 16.90 3.77 -12.01
CA LEU A 150 15.87 4.08 -11.03
C LEU A 150 14.85 2.93 -10.89
N ASN A 151 14.45 2.34 -12.03
CA ASN A 151 13.55 1.19 -12.05
C ASN A 151 14.13 -0.03 -11.31
N ASP A 152 15.44 -0.26 -11.41
CA ASP A 152 16.12 -1.32 -10.66
C ASP A 152 16.06 -1.05 -9.16
N THR A 153 16.26 0.20 -8.74
CA THR A 153 16.16 0.59 -7.32
C THR A 153 14.75 0.38 -6.76
N PHE A 154 13.71 0.77 -7.50
CA PHE A 154 12.32 0.50 -7.13
C PHE A 154 11.99 -1.00 -7.07
N ALA A 155 12.52 -1.78 -8.01
CA ALA A 155 12.32 -3.23 -8.01
C ALA A 155 12.93 -3.88 -6.77
N TYR A 156 14.16 -3.50 -6.40
CA TYR A 156 14.82 -3.99 -5.18
C TYR A 156 14.11 -3.49 -3.91
N ALA A 157 13.66 -2.24 -3.87
CA ALA A 157 12.92 -1.69 -2.73
C ALA A 157 11.60 -2.46 -2.52
N THR A 158 10.84 -2.70 -3.58
CA THR A 158 9.56 -3.42 -3.50
C THR A 158 9.74 -4.88 -3.10
N PHE A 159 10.69 -5.59 -3.72
CA PHE A 159 10.98 -6.99 -3.38
C PHE A 159 11.49 -7.11 -1.94
N GLY A 160 12.46 -6.25 -1.57
CA GLY A 160 13.03 -6.24 -0.24
C GLY A 160 12.00 -5.91 0.83
N ASN A 161 11.07 -4.96 0.58
CA ASN A 161 9.98 -4.66 1.50
C ASN A 161 9.11 -5.89 1.81
N GLY A 162 8.74 -6.67 0.80
CA GLY A 162 8.00 -7.92 1.01
C GLY A 162 8.78 -8.94 1.86
N LEU A 163 10.06 -9.14 1.57
CA LEU A 163 10.91 -10.04 2.35
C LEU A 163 11.07 -9.57 3.79
N ILE A 164 11.32 -8.27 3.99
CA ILE A 164 11.46 -7.66 5.31
C ILE A 164 10.18 -7.78 6.13
N ALA A 165 9.00 -7.67 5.51
CA ALA A 165 7.72 -7.84 6.20
C ALA A 165 7.58 -9.28 6.78
N VAL A 166 7.99 -10.31 6.02
CA VAL A 166 8.02 -11.70 6.51
C VAL A 166 8.99 -11.85 7.67
N VAL A 167 10.22 -11.35 7.53
CA VAL A 167 11.25 -11.43 8.59
C VAL A 167 10.81 -10.67 9.85
N ALA A 168 10.20 -9.50 9.69
CA ALA A 168 9.65 -8.71 10.79
C ALA A 168 8.56 -9.46 11.55
N GLY A 169 7.66 -10.16 10.85
CA GLY A 169 6.64 -11.00 11.46
C GLY A 169 7.23 -12.12 12.33
N LEU A 170 8.26 -12.81 11.83
CA LEU A 170 8.95 -13.87 12.57
C LEU A 170 9.67 -13.31 13.82
N ILE A 171 10.39 -12.21 13.68
CA ILE A 171 11.10 -11.57 14.79
C ILE A 171 10.11 -10.99 15.82
N ALA A 172 9.01 -10.38 15.36
CA ALA A 172 7.97 -9.88 16.24
C ALA A 172 7.33 -11.02 17.04
N ASN A 173 7.12 -12.20 16.42
CA ASN A 173 6.61 -13.38 17.12
C ASN A 173 7.55 -13.82 18.23
N SER A 174 8.81 -14.03 17.90
CA SER A 174 9.82 -14.46 18.90
C SER A 174 9.96 -13.42 20.03
N ALA A 175 9.96 -12.13 19.71
CA ALA A 175 10.05 -11.06 20.69
C ALA A 175 8.82 -11.05 21.63
N ALA A 176 7.63 -11.22 21.08
CA ALA A 176 6.38 -11.24 21.85
C ALA A 176 6.29 -12.47 22.75
N GLU A 177 6.69 -13.65 22.28
CA GLU A 177 6.74 -14.89 23.07
C GLU A 177 7.72 -14.77 24.25
N MET A 178 8.88 -14.18 24.04
CA MET A 178 9.94 -14.10 25.08
C MET A 178 9.71 -12.98 26.09
N TYR A 179 9.20 -11.83 25.67
CA TYR A 179 9.18 -10.59 26.45
C TYR A 179 7.82 -9.87 26.47
N GLY A 180 6.77 -10.53 25.96
CA GLY A 180 5.40 -9.98 25.91
C GLY A 180 5.13 -9.05 24.74
N PHE A 181 3.88 -8.63 24.60
CA PHE A 181 3.37 -7.91 23.41
C PHE A 181 3.95 -6.51 23.19
N VAL A 182 4.62 -5.92 24.18
CA VAL A 182 5.35 -4.65 24.04
C VAL A 182 6.68 -4.84 23.30
N ALA A 183 7.28 -6.02 23.38
CA ALA A 183 8.65 -6.26 22.90
C ALA A 183 8.86 -5.92 21.41
N PRO A 184 7.97 -6.22 20.46
CA PRO A 184 8.13 -5.83 19.07
C PRO A 184 8.30 -4.31 18.87
N PHE A 185 7.62 -3.50 19.68
CA PHE A 185 7.72 -2.03 19.64
C PHE A 185 9.06 -1.54 20.20
N VAL A 186 9.55 -2.18 21.25
CA VAL A 186 10.89 -1.88 21.83
C VAL A 186 12.00 -2.25 20.84
N VAL A 187 11.88 -3.42 20.21
CA VAL A 187 12.85 -3.88 19.19
C VAL A 187 12.88 -2.93 18.00
N ALA A 188 11.76 -2.34 17.61
CA ALA A 188 11.67 -1.38 16.50
C ALA A 188 12.46 -0.07 16.76
N ILE A 189 12.75 0.30 18.01
CA ILE A 189 13.52 1.51 18.35
C ILE A 189 14.95 1.43 17.84
N LEU A 190 15.60 0.25 17.94
CA LEU A 190 16.98 0.09 17.51
C LEU A 190 17.18 0.38 16.01
N PRO A 191 16.49 -0.28 15.09
CA PRO A 191 16.63 0.03 13.67
C PRO A 191 16.22 1.48 13.33
N LEU A 192 15.22 2.08 14.02
CA LEU A 192 14.88 3.50 13.83
C LEU A 192 16.02 4.44 14.20
N THR A 193 16.75 4.15 15.29
CA THR A 193 17.93 4.94 15.68
C THR A 193 19.08 4.78 14.70
N VAL A 194 19.27 3.58 14.15
CA VAL A 194 20.27 3.33 13.09
C VAL A 194 19.90 4.10 11.80
N VAL A 195 18.62 4.10 11.42
CA VAL A 195 18.12 4.90 10.28
C VAL A 195 18.42 6.38 10.50
N ALA A 196 18.06 6.93 11.66
CA ALA A 196 18.30 8.34 11.98
C ALA A 196 19.79 8.71 11.90
N ALA A 197 20.66 7.86 12.48
CA ALA A 197 22.11 8.06 12.44
C ALA A 197 22.65 8.01 10.99
N THR A 198 22.26 6.98 10.22
CA THR A 198 22.71 6.81 8.84
C THR A 198 22.25 7.97 7.95
N VAL A 199 21.00 8.37 8.04
CA VAL A 199 20.44 9.51 7.29
C VAL A 199 21.19 10.80 7.66
N THR A 200 21.42 11.02 8.94
CA THR A 200 22.14 12.23 9.41
C THR A 200 23.57 12.29 8.87
N MET A 201 24.28 11.18 8.87
CA MET A 201 25.71 11.10 8.52
C MET A 201 25.95 11.00 7.00
N SER A 202 25.09 10.29 6.26
CA SER A 202 25.39 9.93 4.86
C SER A 202 24.50 10.62 3.82
N TRP A 203 23.32 11.12 4.20
CA TRP A 203 22.41 11.75 3.25
C TRP A 203 22.66 13.26 3.14
N GLN A 204 22.60 13.78 1.93
CA GLN A 204 22.59 15.22 1.69
C GLN A 204 21.15 15.74 1.71
N GLU A 205 20.98 17.00 2.13
CA GLU A 205 19.67 17.64 2.06
C GLU A 205 19.28 17.93 0.60
N ASN A 206 18.03 17.67 0.28
CA ASN A 206 17.46 18.05 -1.00
C ASN A 206 16.03 18.55 -0.83
N TYR A 207 15.61 19.39 -1.77
CA TYR A 207 14.35 20.10 -1.75
C TYR A 207 13.59 19.84 -3.05
N GLY A 208 12.27 19.97 -3.01
CA GLY A 208 11.43 19.85 -4.20
C GLY A 208 11.17 21.20 -4.87
N ASN A 209 10.24 21.20 -5.85
CA ASN A 209 9.84 22.42 -6.54
C ASN A 209 8.89 23.25 -5.66
N GLN A 210 9.40 24.33 -5.08
CA GLN A 210 8.68 25.22 -4.17
C GLN A 210 7.56 26.05 -4.84
N GLN A 211 7.52 26.09 -6.19
CA GLN A 211 6.57 26.92 -6.95
C GLN A 211 5.27 26.18 -7.31
N GLN A 212 5.16 24.89 -7.03
CA GLN A 212 3.96 24.13 -7.38
C GLN A 212 2.79 24.53 -6.47
N ASN A 213 1.77 25.14 -7.06
CA ASN A 213 0.59 25.59 -6.33
C ASN A 213 -0.32 24.39 -6.04
N MET A 214 -0.17 23.78 -4.85
CA MET A 214 -0.90 22.58 -4.41
C MET A 214 -2.42 22.73 -4.58
N LEU A 215 -2.97 23.93 -4.30
CA LEU A 215 -4.40 24.17 -4.41
C LEU A 215 -4.88 24.08 -5.87
N SER A 216 -4.10 24.60 -6.82
CA SER A 216 -4.46 24.53 -8.25
C SER A 216 -4.45 23.08 -8.75
N SER A 217 -3.51 22.26 -8.31
CA SER A 217 -3.46 20.83 -8.64
C SER A 217 -4.63 20.05 -8.03
N LEU A 218 -5.04 20.37 -6.80
CA LEU A 218 -6.23 19.78 -6.16
C LEU A 218 -7.52 20.14 -6.92
N ILE A 219 -7.69 21.39 -7.34
CA ILE A 219 -8.87 21.83 -8.12
C ILE A 219 -8.91 21.08 -9.45
N LYS A 220 -7.80 21.05 -10.21
CA LYS A 220 -7.71 20.29 -11.47
C LYS A 220 -7.97 18.78 -11.27
N GLY A 221 -7.44 18.21 -10.20
CA GLY A 221 -7.69 16.82 -9.86
C GLY A 221 -9.16 16.54 -9.56
N PHE A 222 -9.82 17.43 -8.82
CA PHE A 222 -11.25 17.34 -8.53
C PHE A 222 -12.09 17.48 -9.81
N ASP A 223 -11.76 18.41 -10.68
CA ASP A 223 -12.41 18.60 -11.97
C ASP A 223 -12.29 17.35 -12.86
N LEU A 224 -11.10 16.72 -12.88
CA LEU A 224 -10.91 15.47 -13.61
C LEU A 224 -11.81 14.35 -13.07
N VAL A 225 -11.84 14.14 -11.75
CA VAL A 225 -12.67 13.11 -11.12
C VAL A 225 -14.15 13.37 -11.33
N ARG A 226 -14.59 14.65 -11.30
CA ARG A 226 -15.99 15.03 -11.50
C ARG A 226 -16.45 14.85 -12.94
N ASN A 227 -15.58 15.14 -13.91
CA ASN A 227 -15.95 15.19 -15.33
C ASN A 227 -15.68 13.85 -16.06
N ASP A 228 -14.82 12.97 -15.54
CA ASP A 228 -14.60 11.63 -16.09
C ASP A 228 -15.10 10.55 -15.15
N ALA A 229 -16.31 10.03 -15.47
CA ALA A 229 -16.95 8.96 -14.68
C ALA A 229 -16.09 7.69 -14.60
N ARG A 230 -15.19 7.45 -15.56
CA ARG A 230 -14.25 6.31 -15.53
C ARG A 230 -13.21 6.50 -14.42
N ILE A 231 -12.64 7.70 -14.30
CA ILE A 231 -11.69 8.04 -13.24
C ILE A 231 -12.37 8.03 -11.88
N ALA A 232 -13.60 8.55 -11.80
CA ALA A 232 -14.40 8.49 -10.57
C ALA A 232 -14.68 7.04 -10.14
N ALA A 233 -15.07 6.17 -11.06
CA ALA A 233 -15.30 4.75 -10.79
C ALA A 233 -14.01 4.03 -10.38
N LEU A 234 -12.88 4.30 -11.04
CA LEU A 234 -11.57 3.75 -10.65
C LEU A 234 -11.20 4.16 -9.21
N GLY A 235 -11.41 5.44 -8.85
CA GLY A 235 -11.15 5.96 -7.51
C GLY A 235 -12.08 5.38 -6.46
N LEU A 236 -13.38 5.26 -6.74
CA LEU A 236 -14.33 4.64 -5.82
C LEU A 236 -14.03 3.15 -5.61
N GLY A 237 -13.70 2.43 -6.69
CA GLY A 237 -13.27 1.03 -6.61
C GLY A 237 -12.03 0.84 -5.75
N GLN A 238 -11.03 1.71 -5.91
CA GLN A 238 -9.85 1.76 -5.03
C GLN A 238 -10.23 2.01 -3.58
N SER A 239 -11.07 3.02 -3.34
CA SER A 239 -11.48 3.41 -1.98
C SER A 239 -12.23 2.29 -1.26
N CYS A 240 -13.12 1.58 -1.96
CA CYS A 240 -13.87 0.45 -1.40
C CYS A 240 -12.94 -0.72 -1.09
N PHE A 241 -12.00 -1.05 -1.99
CA PHE A 241 -11.05 -2.13 -1.76
C PHE A 241 -10.11 -1.84 -0.58
N GLU A 242 -9.46 -0.68 -0.58
CA GLU A 242 -8.54 -0.29 0.50
C GLU A 242 -9.28 -0.09 1.83
N GLY A 243 -10.50 0.44 1.82
CA GLY A 243 -11.32 0.60 3.02
C GLY A 243 -11.67 -0.74 3.67
N ALA A 244 -12.06 -1.74 2.87
CA ALA A 244 -12.29 -3.09 3.35
C ALA A 244 -11.00 -3.76 3.83
N MET A 245 -9.87 -3.52 3.15
CA MET A 245 -8.55 -4.00 3.55
C MET A 245 -8.11 -3.41 4.90
N TYR A 246 -8.23 -2.10 5.14
CA TYR A 246 -7.90 -1.50 6.45
C TYR A 246 -8.85 -1.99 7.55
N THR A 247 -10.11 -2.26 7.23
CA THR A 247 -11.05 -2.89 8.16
C THR A 247 -10.61 -4.33 8.48
N PHE A 248 -10.16 -5.09 7.48
CA PHE A 248 -9.58 -6.41 7.67
C PHE A 248 -8.34 -6.34 8.58
N VAL A 249 -7.42 -5.39 8.35
CA VAL A 249 -6.23 -5.18 9.21
C VAL A 249 -6.61 -4.99 10.68
N PHE A 250 -7.74 -4.35 10.97
CA PHE A 250 -8.27 -4.23 12.34
C PHE A 250 -8.90 -5.54 12.82
N MET A 251 -9.63 -6.26 11.95
CA MET A 251 -10.54 -7.36 12.32
C MET A 251 -9.90 -8.75 12.32
N TRP A 252 -8.79 -8.98 11.61
CA TRP A 252 -8.25 -10.34 11.47
C TRP A 252 -7.85 -10.98 12.80
N THR A 253 -7.23 -10.21 13.71
CA THR A 253 -6.85 -10.69 15.04
C THR A 253 -8.07 -11.08 15.90
N PRO A 254 -9.05 -10.18 16.14
CA PRO A 254 -10.23 -10.55 16.93
C PRO A 254 -11.06 -11.65 16.28
N ALA A 255 -11.14 -11.70 14.94
CA ALA A 255 -11.87 -12.74 14.24
C ALA A 255 -11.24 -14.13 14.45
N LEU A 256 -9.92 -14.27 14.30
CA LEU A 256 -9.25 -15.55 14.51
C LEU A 256 -9.28 -16.01 15.97
N LYS A 257 -9.28 -15.08 16.94
CA LYS A 257 -9.42 -15.39 18.38
C LYS A 257 -10.81 -15.91 18.69
N SER A 258 -11.85 -15.18 18.31
CA SER A 258 -13.25 -15.57 18.59
C SER A 258 -13.61 -16.94 18.01
N VAL A 259 -13.14 -17.24 16.79
CA VAL A 259 -13.36 -18.55 16.17
C VAL A 259 -12.62 -19.66 16.90
N SER A 260 -11.42 -19.37 17.42
CA SER A 260 -10.65 -20.36 18.20
C SER A 260 -11.31 -20.65 19.55
N GLU A 261 -11.86 -19.66 20.23
CA GLU A 261 -12.61 -19.79 21.49
C GLU A 261 -13.89 -20.62 21.29
N THR A 262 -14.69 -20.31 20.26
CA THR A 262 -15.91 -21.05 19.93
C THR A 262 -15.62 -22.54 19.65
N GLN A 263 -14.53 -22.84 18.96
CA GLN A 263 -14.13 -24.25 18.71
C GLN A 263 -13.67 -24.97 19.99
N ALA A 264 -12.93 -24.27 20.85
CA ALA A 264 -12.47 -24.85 22.12
C ALA A 264 -13.66 -25.20 23.04
N GLU A 265 -14.66 -24.32 23.13
CA GLU A 265 -15.90 -24.58 23.85
C GLU A 265 -16.66 -25.79 23.28
N ALA A 266 -16.77 -25.88 21.95
CA ALA A 266 -17.46 -26.97 21.28
C ALA A 266 -16.76 -28.35 21.45
N THR A 267 -15.44 -28.37 21.64
CA THR A 267 -14.64 -29.60 21.77
C THR A 267 -14.28 -29.94 23.21
N GLY A 268 -14.64 -29.08 24.19
CA GLY A 268 -14.29 -29.30 25.60
C GLY A 268 -12.78 -29.24 25.89
N THR A 269 -12.00 -28.66 24.97
CA THR A 269 -10.56 -28.43 25.12
C THR A 269 -10.28 -27.11 25.81
N ALA A 270 -9.12 -26.96 26.46
CA ALA A 270 -8.73 -25.68 27.07
C ALA A 270 -8.76 -24.55 26.05
N PRO A 271 -9.15 -23.30 26.44
CA PRO A 271 -9.26 -22.17 25.51
C PRO A 271 -7.95 -21.95 24.75
N LEU A 272 -7.97 -22.11 23.44
CA LEU A 272 -6.83 -21.88 22.55
C LEU A 272 -6.54 -20.35 22.35
N GLY A 273 -7.22 -19.49 23.11
CA GLY A 273 -7.05 -18.03 23.00
C GLY A 273 -5.61 -17.57 23.25
N GLU A 274 -4.94 -18.11 24.28
CA GLU A 274 -3.53 -17.85 24.57
C GLU A 274 -2.60 -18.36 23.45
N THR A 275 -2.90 -19.54 22.90
CA THR A 275 -2.11 -20.12 21.81
C THR A 275 -2.24 -19.30 20.51
N THR A 276 -3.41 -18.73 20.20
CA THR A 276 -3.56 -17.91 18.99
C THR A 276 -2.78 -16.60 19.11
N SER A 277 -2.79 -15.96 20.27
CA SER A 277 -2.03 -14.74 20.54
C SER A 277 -0.51 -14.96 20.41
N SER A 278 -0.02 -16.17 20.75
CA SER A 278 1.40 -16.53 20.62
C SER A 278 1.87 -16.65 19.18
N TYR A 279 0.97 -16.87 18.20
CA TYR A 279 1.35 -17.09 16.79
C TYR A 279 0.95 -15.94 15.84
N LEU A 280 0.55 -14.78 16.34
CA LEU A 280 0.12 -13.67 15.48
C LEU A 280 1.20 -13.21 14.50
N GLY A 281 2.45 -13.18 14.93
CA GLY A 281 3.57 -12.83 14.05
C GLY A 281 3.82 -13.86 12.95
N LEU A 282 3.62 -15.18 13.24
CA LEU A 282 3.71 -16.23 12.22
C LEU A 282 2.55 -16.12 11.21
N ILE A 283 1.32 -15.91 11.69
CA ILE A 283 0.15 -15.70 10.83
C ILE A 283 0.40 -14.49 9.91
N PHE A 284 0.89 -13.40 10.48
CA PHE A 284 1.25 -12.21 9.72
C PHE A 284 2.35 -12.48 8.69
N ALA A 285 3.40 -13.23 9.04
CA ALA A 285 4.45 -13.61 8.09
C ALA A 285 3.88 -14.41 6.90
N VAL A 286 2.94 -15.34 7.14
CA VAL A 286 2.24 -16.09 6.09
C VAL A 286 1.38 -15.15 5.23
N PHE A 287 0.70 -14.16 5.82
CA PHE A 287 -0.03 -13.13 5.06
C PHE A 287 0.91 -12.38 4.11
N MET A 288 2.07 -11.97 4.59
CA MET A 288 3.06 -11.26 3.75
C MET A 288 3.62 -12.14 2.63
N VAL A 289 3.79 -13.44 2.85
CA VAL A 289 4.12 -14.40 1.78
C VAL A 289 3.00 -14.44 0.73
N CYS A 290 1.73 -14.45 1.14
CA CYS A 290 0.59 -14.40 0.22
C CYS A 290 0.57 -13.10 -0.60
N VAL A 291 0.86 -11.95 0.02
CA VAL A 291 1.02 -10.66 -0.69
C VAL A 291 2.14 -10.75 -1.73
N MET A 292 3.29 -11.34 -1.38
CA MET A 292 4.40 -11.55 -2.33
C MET A 292 4.04 -12.48 -3.48
N ILE A 293 3.28 -13.55 -3.21
CA ILE A 293 2.76 -14.46 -4.25
C ILE A 293 1.84 -13.69 -5.20
N GLY A 294 0.89 -12.92 -4.67
CA GLY A 294 -0.02 -12.09 -5.47
C GLY A 294 0.72 -11.10 -6.37
N SER A 295 1.69 -10.37 -5.82
CA SER A 295 2.52 -9.43 -6.58
C SER A 295 3.36 -10.14 -7.66
N SER A 296 3.86 -11.33 -7.38
CA SER A 296 4.60 -12.15 -8.35
C SER A 296 3.69 -12.66 -9.46
N CYS A 297 2.48 -13.11 -9.13
CA CYS A 297 1.45 -13.49 -10.11
C CYS A 297 1.11 -12.32 -11.03
N PHE A 298 0.90 -11.11 -10.49
CA PHE A 298 0.69 -9.92 -11.30
C PHE A 298 1.82 -9.73 -12.31
N LYS A 299 3.07 -9.79 -11.88
CA LYS A 299 4.24 -9.62 -12.77
C LYS A 299 4.28 -10.66 -13.90
N LEU A 300 3.91 -11.91 -13.61
CA LEU A 300 3.88 -12.99 -14.62
C LEU A 300 2.77 -12.78 -15.64
N PHE A 301 1.57 -12.40 -15.20
CA PHE A 301 0.40 -12.27 -16.08
C PHE A 301 0.33 -10.92 -16.80
N SER A 302 0.92 -9.86 -16.26
CA SER A 302 0.89 -8.50 -16.84
C SER A 302 1.78 -8.33 -18.10
N ILE A 303 2.57 -9.32 -18.47
CA ILE A 303 3.45 -9.29 -19.68
C ILE A 303 2.62 -9.04 -20.94
N ARG A 304 1.38 -9.54 -21.00
CA ARG A 304 0.47 -9.31 -22.11
C ARG A 304 -0.47 -8.13 -21.78
N ARG A 305 -0.36 -7.06 -22.58
CA ARG A 305 -1.16 -5.84 -22.38
C ARG A 305 -2.66 -6.09 -22.36
N GLU A 306 -3.14 -7.06 -23.12
CA GLU A 306 -4.56 -7.46 -23.15
C GLU A 306 -5.04 -8.05 -21.80
N ILE A 307 -4.15 -8.70 -21.06
CA ILE A 307 -4.45 -9.33 -19.78
C ILE A 307 -4.34 -8.31 -18.64
N LEU A 308 -3.45 -7.33 -18.76
CA LEU A 308 -3.17 -6.32 -17.74
C LEU A 308 -4.45 -5.68 -17.17
N TYR A 309 -5.35 -5.22 -18.03
CA TYR A 309 -6.62 -4.60 -17.64
C TYR A 309 -7.68 -5.60 -17.16
N LYS A 310 -7.50 -6.91 -17.38
CA LYS A 310 -8.41 -7.95 -16.87
C LYS A 310 -8.03 -8.42 -15.47
N ILE A 311 -6.74 -8.30 -15.10
CA ILE A 311 -6.23 -8.77 -13.80
C ILE A 311 -7.05 -8.19 -12.63
N PRO A 312 -7.32 -6.87 -12.55
CA PRO A 312 -8.10 -6.33 -11.45
C PRO A 312 -9.54 -6.85 -11.38
N LEU A 313 -10.16 -7.25 -12.50
CA LEU A 313 -11.49 -7.86 -12.46
C LEU A 313 -11.46 -9.18 -11.68
N TYR A 314 -10.52 -10.07 -12.01
CA TYR A 314 -10.37 -11.34 -11.31
C TYR A 314 -9.98 -11.13 -9.85
N MET A 315 -9.08 -10.17 -9.58
CA MET A 315 -8.67 -9.79 -8.23
C MET A 315 -9.87 -9.33 -7.39
N HIS A 316 -10.70 -8.40 -7.89
CA HIS A 316 -11.88 -7.94 -7.16
C HIS A 316 -12.92 -9.04 -6.96
N ALA A 317 -13.13 -9.90 -7.96
CA ALA A 317 -14.02 -11.06 -7.84
C ALA A 317 -13.52 -12.03 -6.76
N THR A 318 -12.21 -12.29 -6.71
CA THR A 318 -11.59 -13.15 -5.69
C THR A 318 -11.68 -12.53 -4.29
N ALA A 319 -11.43 -11.22 -4.15
CA ALA A 319 -11.57 -10.51 -2.88
C ALA A 319 -13.01 -10.54 -2.37
N PHE A 320 -13.99 -10.28 -3.24
CA PHE A 320 -15.42 -10.41 -2.94
C PHE A 320 -15.76 -11.83 -2.46
N PHE A 321 -15.34 -12.85 -3.21
CA PHE A 321 -15.57 -14.26 -2.87
C PHE A 321 -14.96 -14.59 -1.50
N SER A 322 -13.71 -14.19 -1.26
CA SER A 322 -13.03 -14.45 0.02
C SER A 322 -13.79 -13.87 1.20
N MET A 323 -14.22 -12.61 1.13
CA MET A 323 -14.94 -11.96 2.22
C MET A 323 -16.37 -12.47 2.37
N ALA A 324 -17.03 -12.87 1.28
CA ALA A 324 -18.34 -13.53 1.33
C ALA A 324 -18.24 -14.88 2.06
N MET A 325 -17.23 -15.69 1.75
CA MET A 325 -17.01 -16.98 2.41
C MET A 325 -16.70 -16.80 3.91
N VAL A 326 -15.90 -15.79 4.28
CA VAL A 326 -15.68 -15.43 5.68
C VAL A 326 -16.99 -15.07 6.38
N THR A 327 -17.84 -14.27 5.73
CA THR A 327 -19.12 -13.86 6.30
C THR A 327 -20.05 -15.04 6.55
N ILE A 328 -20.12 -16.00 5.60
CA ILE A 328 -21.00 -17.17 5.69
C ILE A 328 -20.46 -18.17 6.73
N PHE A 329 -19.16 -18.45 6.69
CA PHE A 329 -18.52 -19.52 7.47
C PHE A 329 -17.66 -19.00 8.62
N LEU A 330 -18.06 -17.90 9.26
CA LEU A 330 -17.27 -17.22 10.29
C LEU A 330 -16.90 -18.12 11.47
N GLU A 331 -17.67 -19.17 11.75
CA GLU A 331 -17.44 -20.12 12.86
C GLU A 331 -16.41 -21.21 12.52
N GLN A 332 -16.01 -21.33 11.25
CA GLN A 332 -15.09 -22.38 10.77
C GLN A 332 -13.67 -21.84 10.58
N LYS A 333 -12.80 -22.04 11.58
CA LYS A 333 -11.43 -21.50 11.62
C LYS A 333 -10.63 -21.76 10.34
N THR A 334 -10.66 -22.99 9.83
CA THR A 334 -9.91 -23.38 8.64
C THR A 334 -10.37 -22.59 7.41
N ILE A 335 -11.69 -22.40 7.24
CA ILE A 335 -12.23 -21.64 6.12
C ILE A 335 -11.85 -20.17 6.26
N VAL A 336 -12.07 -19.59 7.45
CA VAL A 336 -11.75 -18.17 7.71
C VAL A 336 -10.27 -17.89 7.43
N TYR A 337 -9.36 -18.72 7.96
CA TYR A 337 -7.94 -18.57 7.75
C TYR A 337 -7.55 -18.73 6.28
N THR A 338 -8.06 -19.74 5.59
CA THR A 338 -7.79 -19.95 4.17
C THR A 338 -8.28 -18.80 3.31
N MET A 339 -9.46 -18.26 3.62
CA MET A 339 -10.01 -17.12 2.90
C MET A 339 -9.24 -15.82 3.18
N PHE A 340 -8.69 -15.65 4.37
CA PHE A 340 -7.77 -14.55 4.68
C PHE A 340 -6.48 -14.65 3.86
N LEU A 341 -5.89 -15.83 3.72
CA LEU A 341 -4.72 -16.05 2.85
C LEU A 341 -5.03 -15.71 1.38
N LEU A 342 -6.19 -16.14 0.90
CA LEU A 342 -6.62 -15.84 -0.46
C LEU A 342 -6.86 -14.34 -0.67
N PHE A 343 -7.43 -13.67 0.32
CA PHE A 343 -7.61 -12.22 0.31
C PHE A 343 -6.26 -11.48 0.25
N GLU A 344 -5.28 -11.89 1.05
CA GLU A 344 -3.95 -11.28 1.05
C GLU A 344 -3.22 -11.46 -0.30
N CYS A 345 -3.44 -12.57 -0.99
CA CYS A 345 -2.98 -12.70 -2.38
C CYS A 345 -3.58 -11.59 -3.28
N THR A 346 -4.87 -11.26 -3.08
CA THR A 346 -5.50 -10.16 -3.85
C THR A 346 -4.92 -8.79 -3.52
N VAL A 347 -4.54 -8.54 -2.25
CA VAL A 347 -3.84 -7.32 -1.84
C VAL A 347 -2.50 -7.20 -2.57
N GLY A 348 -1.77 -8.30 -2.70
CA GLY A 348 -0.51 -8.36 -3.46
C GLY A 348 -0.67 -8.02 -4.95
N VAL A 349 -1.80 -8.38 -5.56
CA VAL A 349 -2.13 -8.04 -6.96
C VAL A 349 -2.58 -6.58 -7.10
N PHE A 350 -3.30 -6.05 -6.08
CA PHE A 350 -3.97 -4.75 -6.13
C PHE A 350 -2.99 -3.59 -6.36
N TYR A 351 -1.97 -3.43 -5.52
CA TYR A 351 -1.07 -2.28 -5.58
C TYR A 351 -0.35 -2.12 -6.92
N PRO A 352 0.31 -3.14 -7.48
CA PRO A 352 0.99 -3.00 -8.76
C PRO A 352 0.01 -2.82 -9.92
N SER A 353 -1.16 -3.48 -9.90
CA SER A 353 -2.13 -3.35 -10.98
C SER A 353 -2.75 -1.96 -11.05
N TYR A 354 -3.19 -1.43 -9.91
CA TYR A 354 -3.71 -0.05 -9.82
C TYR A 354 -2.62 0.99 -10.06
N GLY A 355 -1.38 0.72 -9.65
CA GLY A 355 -0.23 1.57 -9.92
C GLY A 355 -0.03 1.81 -11.42
N VAL A 356 -0.01 0.73 -12.22
CA VAL A 356 0.15 0.81 -13.67
C VAL A 356 -1.04 1.53 -14.32
N ILE A 357 -2.29 1.16 -13.96
CA ILE A 357 -3.48 1.76 -14.56
C ILE A 357 -3.55 3.28 -14.28
N LYS A 358 -3.27 3.69 -13.05
CA LYS A 358 -3.25 5.10 -12.66
C LYS A 358 -2.14 5.88 -13.36
N SER A 359 -0.97 5.28 -13.56
CA SER A 359 0.12 5.92 -14.29
C SER A 359 -0.21 6.17 -15.77
N GLU A 360 -1.03 5.31 -16.39
CA GLU A 360 -1.46 5.46 -17.77
C GLU A 360 -2.68 6.38 -17.95
N LYS A 361 -3.58 6.44 -16.95
CA LYS A 361 -4.89 7.11 -17.11
C LYS A 361 -4.96 8.48 -16.42
N ILE A 362 -4.06 8.79 -15.49
CA ILE A 362 -4.07 10.05 -14.75
C ILE A 362 -2.80 10.85 -15.09
N PRO A 363 -2.94 12.10 -15.57
CA PRO A 363 -1.81 12.97 -15.87
C PRO A 363 -0.86 13.13 -14.68
N GLU A 364 0.43 13.18 -14.97
CA GLU A 364 1.49 13.16 -13.94
C GLU A 364 1.44 14.38 -13.01
N ASP A 365 1.16 15.57 -13.58
CA ASP A 365 1.13 16.86 -12.88
C ASP A 365 0.03 16.96 -11.81
N ILE A 366 -1.06 16.18 -11.94
CA ILE A 366 -2.19 16.17 -10.99
C ILE A 366 -2.38 14.82 -10.30
N ARG A 367 -1.56 13.81 -10.62
CA ARG A 367 -1.74 12.43 -10.10
C ARG A 367 -1.76 12.37 -8.58
N SER A 368 -0.84 13.07 -7.91
CA SER A 368 -0.81 13.13 -6.44
C SER A 368 -2.09 13.73 -5.85
N ALA A 369 -2.63 14.78 -6.48
CA ALA A 369 -3.88 15.42 -6.07
C ALA A 369 -5.07 14.47 -6.22
N VAL A 370 -5.16 13.76 -7.34
CA VAL A 370 -6.22 12.75 -7.59
C VAL A 370 -6.13 11.61 -6.57
N MET A 371 -4.91 11.14 -6.23
CA MET A 371 -4.72 10.12 -5.20
C MET A 371 -5.22 10.57 -3.83
N ASN A 372 -4.99 11.82 -3.46
CA ASN A 372 -5.51 12.39 -2.23
C ASN A 372 -7.05 12.46 -2.24
N ILE A 373 -7.66 12.79 -3.38
CA ILE A 373 -9.13 12.78 -3.53
C ILE A 373 -9.68 11.36 -3.36
N PHE A 374 -9.04 10.33 -3.90
CA PHE A 374 -9.45 8.92 -3.73
C PHE A 374 -9.36 8.45 -2.27
N ARG A 375 -8.47 9.03 -1.47
CA ARG A 375 -8.36 8.72 -0.03
C ARG A 375 -9.52 9.26 0.80
N ILE A 376 -10.28 10.24 0.33
CA ILE A 376 -11.41 10.82 1.09
C ILE A 376 -12.50 9.77 1.35
N PRO A 377 -13.11 9.12 0.34
CA PRO A 377 -14.11 8.08 0.59
C PRO A 377 -13.54 6.85 1.30
N LEU A 378 -12.29 6.47 1.03
CA LEU A 378 -11.58 5.44 1.76
C LEU A 378 -11.58 5.70 3.27
N ASN A 379 -11.09 6.86 3.68
CA ASN A 379 -10.96 7.20 5.09
C ASN A 379 -12.32 7.40 5.76
N ALA A 380 -13.28 8.00 5.05
CA ALA A 380 -14.66 8.11 5.54
C ALA A 380 -15.25 6.73 5.84
N PHE A 381 -15.07 5.76 4.94
CA PHE A 381 -15.52 4.38 5.13
C PHE A 381 -14.90 3.74 6.39
N VAL A 382 -13.57 3.79 6.52
CA VAL A 382 -12.85 3.18 7.65
C VAL A 382 -13.24 3.85 8.97
N VAL A 383 -13.24 5.18 9.03
CA VAL A 383 -13.55 5.94 10.24
C VAL A 383 -14.99 5.65 10.69
N VAL A 384 -15.97 5.74 9.78
CA VAL A 384 -17.38 5.49 10.13
C VAL A 384 -17.58 4.06 10.61
N LEU A 385 -16.97 3.08 9.95
CA LEU A 385 -17.11 1.67 10.32
C LEU A 385 -16.48 1.39 11.69
N LEU A 386 -15.26 1.84 11.93
CA LEU A 386 -14.57 1.62 13.20
C LEU A 386 -15.24 2.34 14.38
N LEU A 387 -15.73 3.56 14.19
CA LEU A 387 -16.50 4.27 15.23
C LEU A 387 -17.84 3.60 15.57
N LYS A 388 -18.39 2.79 14.65
CA LYS A 388 -19.63 2.03 14.87
C LYS A 388 -19.38 0.57 15.26
N ILE A 389 -18.12 0.15 15.45
CA ILE A 389 -17.72 -1.24 15.64
C ILE A 389 -18.43 -1.89 16.85
N LYS A 390 -18.67 -1.12 17.94
CA LYS A 390 -19.36 -1.60 19.15
C LYS A 390 -20.82 -2.04 18.91
N PHE A 391 -21.45 -1.56 17.83
CA PHE A 391 -22.84 -1.89 17.48
C PHE A 391 -22.91 -3.00 16.41
N LEU A 392 -21.78 -3.46 15.92
CA LEU A 392 -21.68 -4.41 14.82
C LEU A 392 -21.12 -5.74 15.31
N SER A 393 -21.75 -6.84 14.93
CA SER A 393 -21.14 -8.16 15.07
C SER A 393 -19.99 -8.33 14.07
N SER A 394 -19.03 -9.19 14.37
CA SER A 394 -17.94 -9.54 13.44
C SER A 394 -18.48 -9.96 12.05
N ARG A 395 -19.59 -10.73 12.03
CA ARG A 395 -20.29 -11.13 10.81
C ARG A 395 -20.81 -9.92 10.01
N SER A 396 -21.40 -8.91 10.70
CA SER A 396 -21.86 -7.68 10.05
C SER A 396 -20.72 -6.87 9.46
N VAL A 397 -19.57 -6.82 10.14
CA VAL A 397 -18.37 -6.11 9.63
C VAL A 397 -17.85 -6.78 8.36
N PHE A 398 -17.69 -8.11 8.35
CA PHE A 398 -17.26 -8.83 7.14
C PHE A 398 -18.30 -8.77 6.02
N PHE A 399 -19.59 -8.73 6.33
CA PHE A 399 -20.65 -8.49 5.33
C PHE A 399 -20.50 -7.11 4.68
N ILE A 400 -20.23 -6.05 5.46
CA ILE A 400 -19.95 -4.70 4.93
C ILE A 400 -18.71 -4.71 4.04
N CYS A 401 -17.63 -5.40 4.46
CA CYS A 401 -16.43 -5.58 3.64
C CYS A 401 -16.75 -6.32 2.32
N THR A 402 -17.61 -7.33 2.37
CA THR A 402 -18.08 -8.05 1.18
C THR A 402 -18.80 -7.11 0.22
N LEU A 403 -19.73 -6.28 0.72
CA LEU A 403 -20.43 -5.29 -0.11
C LEU A 403 -19.47 -4.25 -0.69
N ALA A 404 -18.46 -3.81 0.07
CA ALA A 404 -17.43 -2.90 -0.43
C ALA A 404 -16.61 -3.52 -1.56
N HIS A 405 -16.20 -4.80 -1.46
CA HIS A 405 -15.51 -5.50 -2.54
C HIS A 405 -16.40 -5.74 -3.75
N GLY A 406 -17.71 -6.01 -3.55
CA GLY A 406 -18.70 -6.09 -4.61
C GLY A 406 -18.84 -4.75 -5.36
N THR A 407 -18.89 -3.65 -4.61
CA THR A 407 -18.92 -2.29 -5.19
C THR A 407 -17.63 -2.00 -5.96
N ALA A 408 -16.46 -2.36 -5.40
CA ALA A 408 -15.17 -2.22 -6.08
C ALA A 408 -15.13 -3.01 -7.41
N PHE A 409 -15.66 -4.24 -7.42
CA PHE A 409 -15.77 -5.05 -8.63
C PHE A 409 -16.63 -4.36 -9.69
N LEU A 410 -17.83 -3.88 -9.32
CA LEU A 410 -18.74 -3.20 -10.25
C LEU A 410 -18.15 -1.90 -10.79
N CYS A 411 -17.51 -1.10 -9.94
CA CYS A 411 -16.83 0.12 -10.34
C CYS A 411 -15.69 -0.16 -11.34
N TYR A 412 -14.89 -1.20 -11.07
CA TYR A 412 -13.83 -1.57 -11.99
C TYR A 412 -14.35 -2.18 -13.29
N LEU A 413 -15.43 -2.96 -13.23
CA LEU A 413 -16.09 -3.50 -14.42
C LEU A 413 -16.61 -2.38 -15.34
N TYR A 414 -17.22 -1.34 -14.75
CA TYR A 414 -17.63 -0.13 -15.48
C TYR A 414 -16.42 0.59 -16.11
N PHE A 415 -15.37 0.82 -15.34
CA PHE A 415 -14.13 1.42 -15.84
C PHE A 415 -13.57 0.63 -17.03
N TYR A 416 -13.45 -0.69 -16.89
CA TYR A 416 -12.90 -1.58 -17.92
C TYR A 416 -13.73 -1.57 -19.20
N SER A 417 -15.06 -1.71 -19.08
CA SER A 417 -15.98 -1.74 -20.24
C SER A 417 -15.99 -0.41 -20.98
N SER A 418 -16.08 0.71 -20.26
CA SER A 418 -16.11 2.06 -20.85
C SER A 418 -14.78 2.45 -21.49
N SER A 419 -13.64 2.07 -20.89
CA SER A 419 -12.32 2.33 -21.47
C SER A 419 -12.13 1.54 -22.78
N ARG A 420 -12.54 0.27 -22.81
CA ARG A 420 -12.46 -0.57 -24.03
C ARG A 420 -13.33 -0.05 -25.18
N THR A 421 -14.47 0.52 -24.86
CA THR A 421 -15.36 1.13 -25.87
C THR A 421 -14.73 2.39 -26.45
N ALA A 422 -14.15 3.24 -25.60
CA ALA A 422 -13.45 4.45 -26.04
C ALA A 422 -12.25 4.13 -26.94
N ASP A 423 -11.43 3.15 -26.56
CA ASP A 423 -10.26 2.73 -27.35
C ASP A 423 -10.68 2.16 -28.74
N LYS A 424 -11.82 1.45 -28.81
CA LYS A 424 -12.36 0.97 -30.08
C LYS A 424 -12.86 2.11 -30.99
N VAL A 425 -13.55 3.10 -30.44
CA VAL A 425 -14.03 4.26 -31.19
C VAL A 425 -12.84 5.03 -31.78
N ILE A 426 -11.81 5.29 -30.97
CA ILE A 426 -10.60 5.98 -31.43
C ILE A 426 -9.89 5.19 -32.55
N SER A 427 -9.82 3.86 -32.43
CA SER A 427 -9.20 3.03 -33.46
C SER A 427 -9.97 3.04 -34.78
N ILE A 428 -11.31 3.07 -34.73
CA ILE A 428 -12.17 3.17 -35.93
C ILE A 428 -12.02 4.55 -36.58
N GLU A 429 -12.00 5.62 -35.80
CA GLU A 429 -11.81 6.98 -36.30
C GLU A 429 -10.44 7.18 -36.95
N LEU A 430 -9.39 6.60 -36.37
CA LEU A 430 -8.03 6.63 -36.95
C LEU A 430 -7.97 5.84 -38.25
N GLN A 431 -8.59 4.67 -38.33
CA GLN A 431 -8.67 3.89 -39.56
C GLN A 431 -9.47 4.64 -40.65
N ALA A 432 -10.58 5.26 -40.33
CA ALA A 432 -11.35 6.06 -41.28
C ALA A 432 -10.54 7.23 -41.85
N LYS A 433 -9.83 7.98 -41.00
CA LYS A 433 -8.94 9.07 -41.43
C LYS A 433 -7.78 8.62 -42.30
N THR A 434 -7.25 7.44 -42.05
CA THR A 434 -6.17 6.86 -42.87
C THR A 434 -6.68 6.47 -44.24
N THR A 435 -7.89 5.91 -44.33
CA THR A 435 -8.54 5.53 -45.57
C THR A 435 -8.92 6.76 -46.43
N ASP A 436 -9.41 7.84 -45.80
CA ASP A 436 -9.73 9.09 -46.48
C ASP A 436 -8.46 9.75 -47.05
N ASN A 437 -7.35 9.79 -46.30
CA ASN A 437 -6.06 10.31 -46.76
C ASN A 437 -5.46 9.46 -47.92
N GLU A 438 -5.62 8.15 -47.90
CA GLU A 438 -5.18 7.29 -49.00
C GLU A 438 -6.03 7.50 -50.27
N GLN A 439 -7.35 7.74 -50.14
CA GLN A 439 -8.22 8.06 -51.29
C GLN A 439 -7.90 9.44 -51.88
N ASP A 440 -7.63 10.46 -51.03
CA ASP A 440 -7.21 11.80 -51.52
C ASP A 440 -5.86 11.72 -52.23
N HIS A 441 -4.88 10.98 -51.73
CA HIS A 441 -3.61 10.73 -52.42
C HIS A 441 -3.76 10.03 -53.76
N LEU A 442 -4.69 9.08 -53.88
CA LEU A 442 -4.99 8.37 -55.12
C LEU A 442 -5.72 9.26 -56.14
N MET A 443 -6.56 10.18 -55.68
CA MET A 443 -7.22 11.19 -56.56
C MET A 443 -6.21 12.22 -57.10
N VAL A 444 -5.34 12.74 -56.26
CA VAL A 444 -4.31 13.74 -56.66
C VAL A 444 -3.28 13.10 -57.64
N SER A 445 -2.96 11.80 -57.48
CA SER A 445 -2.04 11.10 -58.40
C SER A 445 -2.66 10.82 -59.77
N LYS A 446 -3.99 10.74 -59.88
CA LYS A 446 -4.68 10.54 -61.17
C LYS A 446 -4.82 11.82 -61.96
N ASP A 447 -4.98 13.00 -61.28
CA ASP A 447 -5.06 14.30 -61.94
C ASP A 447 -3.66 14.81 -62.45
N SER A 448 -2.56 14.24 -61.94
CA SER A 448 -1.20 14.59 -62.42
C SER A 448 -0.70 13.71 -63.55
N SER A 449 -1.51 12.77 -64.07
CA SER A 449 -1.18 11.86 -65.16
C SER A 449 -2.01 12.11 -66.44
N VAL A 450 -2.69 13.25 -66.57
CA VAL A 450 -3.29 13.80 -67.79
C VAL A 450 -2.53 15.06 -68.15
#